data_1d91d4e4c7f1e80e604ba33dca7a1707
#
_entry.id   1d91d4e4c7f1e80e604ba33dca7a1707
#
_cell.length_a   1.000
_cell.length_b   1.000
_cell.length_c   1.000
_cell.angle_alpha   90.00
_cell.angle_beta   90.00
_cell.angle_gamma   90.00
#
_symmetry.space_group_name_H-M   'P 1'
#
loop_
_entity.id
_entity.type
_entity.pdbx_description
1 polymer ?
#
loop_
_entity_poly.entity_id
_entity_poly.type
_entity_poly.pdbx_seq_one_letter_code
_entity_poly.pdbx_strand_id
1 'polypeptide(L)'
;VEFAYNRVKHSTTQFSPFEIVYGFNPLAPIDLVPLPTQESTNMDVKGSVEYIKQLHEKVRKNIERMTQKYVDRADKGRKQVLFKTGDLVWIHMRKERFPDKRKSKLMPRGDGPFRVLEKINNNAYKID
;
A
#
# COMPACT_ATOMS: atom_id res chain seq x y z
N VAL A 1 -10.98 -8.53 19.54
CA VAL A 1 -10.03 -8.60 18.41
C VAL A 1 -9.71 -7.19 17.89
N GLU A 2 -10.69 -6.35 17.61
CA GLU A 2 -10.52 -5.00 17.05
C GLU A 2 -9.69 -4.06 17.95
N PHE A 3 -9.97 -4.02 19.25
CA PHE A 3 -9.21 -3.21 20.21
C PHE A 3 -7.73 -3.59 20.23
N ALA A 4 -7.42 -4.89 20.26
CA ALA A 4 -6.04 -5.37 20.25
C ALA A 4 -5.32 -4.98 18.96
N TYR A 5 -5.97 -5.12 17.80
CA TYR A 5 -5.42 -4.72 16.52
C TYR A 5 -5.12 -3.21 16.46
N ASN A 6 -6.06 -2.38 16.88
CA ASN A 6 -5.94 -0.93 16.82
C ASN A 6 -4.88 -0.35 17.77
N ARG A 7 -4.48 -1.12 18.81
CA ARG A 7 -3.46 -0.73 19.77
C ARG A 7 -2.05 -1.18 19.40
N VAL A 8 -1.91 -2.20 18.56
CA VAL A 8 -0.60 -2.75 18.20
C VAL A 8 0.10 -1.87 17.17
N LYS A 9 1.39 -1.62 17.36
CA LYS A 9 2.21 -0.89 16.40
C LYS A 9 2.34 -1.66 15.09
N HIS A 10 1.95 -1.04 13.99
CA HIS A 10 2.09 -1.62 12.67
C HIS A 10 3.53 -1.47 12.16
N SER A 11 4.08 -2.52 11.53
CA SER A 11 5.47 -2.56 11.06
C SER A 11 5.83 -1.48 10.05
N THR A 12 4.87 -1.05 9.23
CA THR A 12 5.08 0.00 8.21
C THR A 12 5.07 1.39 8.81
N THR A 13 4.05 1.70 9.60
CA THR A 13 3.86 3.04 10.18
C THR A 13 4.73 3.29 11.40
N GLN A 14 5.10 2.23 12.15
CA GLN A 14 5.76 2.26 13.45
C GLN A 14 4.89 2.85 14.58
N PHE A 15 3.63 3.08 14.30
CA PHE A 15 2.62 3.57 15.22
C PHE A 15 1.38 2.67 15.18
N SER A 16 0.59 2.69 16.23
CA SER A 16 -0.71 1.99 16.23
C SER A 16 -1.75 2.79 15.46
N PRO A 17 -2.78 2.14 14.87
CA PRO A 17 -3.89 2.85 14.25
C PRO A 17 -4.55 3.86 15.19
N PHE A 18 -4.71 3.50 16.45
CA PHE A 18 -5.31 4.37 17.46
C PHE A 18 -4.44 5.60 17.74
N GLU A 19 -3.13 5.41 17.88
CA GLU A 19 -2.18 6.49 18.12
C GLU A 19 -2.15 7.49 16.94
N ILE A 20 -2.27 7.00 15.69
CA ILE A 20 -2.31 7.86 14.50
C ILE A 20 -3.56 8.75 14.50
N VAL A 21 -4.72 8.21 14.90
CA VAL A 21 -6.00 8.94 14.84
C VAL A 21 -6.14 9.90 16.03
N TYR A 22 -5.80 9.45 17.23
CA TYR A 22 -6.09 10.18 18.47
C TYR A 22 -4.86 10.83 19.11
N GLY A 23 -3.66 10.54 18.64
CA GLY A 23 -2.41 11.05 19.20
C GLY A 23 -1.90 10.28 20.43
N PHE A 24 -2.63 9.28 20.92
CA PHE A 24 -2.24 8.46 22.06
C PHE A 24 -2.72 7.02 21.89
N ASN A 25 -2.15 6.09 22.66
CA ASN A 25 -2.63 4.71 22.73
C ASN A 25 -3.61 4.57 23.90
N PRO A 26 -4.75 3.86 23.72
CA PRO A 26 -5.70 3.65 24.81
C PRO A 26 -5.09 2.74 25.88
N LEU A 27 -5.46 3.00 27.15
CA LEU A 27 -5.09 2.13 28.26
C LEU A 27 -5.76 0.76 28.11
N ALA A 28 -5.01 -0.30 28.31
CA ALA A 28 -5.57 -1.64 28.43
C ALA A 28 -5.93 -1.92 29.91
N PRO A 29 -6.81 -2.88 30.18
CA PRO A 29 -7.12 -3.26 31.58
C PRO A 29 -5.87 -3.60 32.41
N ILE A 30 -4.84 -4.16 31.78
CA ILE A 30 -3.57 -4.47 32.47
C ILE A 30 -2.76 -3.21 32.83
N ASP A 31 -2.95 -2.10 32.11
CA ASP A 31 -2.28 -0.82 32.39
C ASP A 31 -2.95 -0.06 33.56
N LEU A 32 -4.13 -0.53 34.01
CA LEU A 32 -4.85 -0.01 35.17
C LEU A 32 -4.32 -0.56 36.50
N VAL A 33 -3.39 -1.51 36.48
CA VAL A 33 -2.63 -1.87 37.68
C VAL A 33 -1.84 -0.63 38.11
N PRO A 34 -1.97 -0.15 39.38
CA PRO A 34 -1.35 1.10 39.78
C PRO A 34 0.17 1.01 39.75
N LEU A 35 0.72 1.40 38.61
CA LEU A 35 2.11 1.83 38.48
C LEU A 35 2.17 3.29 38.93
N PRO A 36 3.28 3.74 39.56
CA PRO A 36 3.41 5.13 39.97
C PRO A 36 3.11 6.04 38.78
N THR A 37 2.07 6.83 38.94
CA THR A 37 1.56 7.78 37.94
C THR A 37 2.68 8.72 37.50
N GLN A 38 3.18 8.54 36.29
CA GLN A 38 3.77 9.66 35.58
C GLN A 38 2.60 10.62 35.29
N GLU A 39 2.67 11.79 35.90
CA GLU A 39 1.71 12.87 35.71
C GLU A 39 1.44 13.06 34.20
N SER A 40 0.20 12.87 33.81
CA SER A 40 -0.25 13.26 32.48
C SER A 40 -0.13 14.78 32.42
N THR A 41 0.96 15.27 31.85
CA THR A 41 1.11 16.67 31.54
C THR A 41 -0.07 17.10 30.68
N ASN A 42 -0.90 17.98 31.23
CA ASN A 42 -1.95 18.68 30.47
C ASN A 42 -1.28 19.46 29.34
N MET A 43 -1.10 18.79 28.19
CA MET A 43 -0.63 19.48 26.99
C MET A 43 -1.71 20.48 26.57
N ASP A 44 -1.32 21.76 26.46
CA ASP A 44 -2.18 22.79 25.90
C ASP A 44 -2.70 22.32 24.53
N VAL A 45 -3.94 22.68 24.20
CA VAL A 45 -4.61 22.26 22.94
C VAL A 45 -3.75 22.54 21.72
N LYS A 46 -3.04 23.66 21.69
CA LYS A 46 -2.11 24.01 20.61
C LYS A 46 -0.95 23.02 20.50
N GLY A 47 -0.37 22.62 21.63
CA GLY A 47 0.70 21.63 21.66
C GLY A 47 0.23 20.26 21.20
N SER A 48 -1.00 19.86 21.53
CA SER A 48 -1.60 18.60 21.08
C SER A 48 -1.82 18.57 19.56
N VAL A 49 -2.30 19.66 18.98
CA VAL A 49 -2.48 19.78 17.52
C VAL A 49 -1.15 19.69 16.78
N GLU A 50 -0.13 20.40 17.28
CA GLU A 50 1.19 20.37 16.66
C GLU A 50 1.83 18.97 16.77
N TYR A 51 1.69 18.30 17.90
CA TYR A 51 2.14 16.93 18.09
C TYR A 51 1.48 15.98 17.06
N ILE A 52 0.15 16.06 16.88
CA ILE A 52 -0.58 15.22 15.91
C ILE A 52 -0.10 15.50 14.46
N LYS A 53 0.13 16.76 14.10
CA LYS A 53 0.69 17.09 12.78
C LYS A 53 2.06 16.46 12.55
N GLN A 54 2.97 16.57 13.53
CA GLN A 54 4.29 15.97 13.46
C GLN A 54 4.22 14.44 13.41
N LEU A 55 3.29 13.83 14.14
CA LEU A 55 3.01 12.39 14.11
C LEU A 55 2.59 11.96 12.70
N HIS A 56 1.62 12.65 12.09
CA HIS A 56 1.16 12.34 10.74
C HIS A 56 2.28 12.48 9.71
N GLU A 57 3.14 13.48 9.84
CA GLU A 57 4.29 13.65 8.95
C GLU A 57 5.29 12.49 9.08
N LYS A 58 5.58 12.03 10.29
CA LYS A 58 6.42 10.85 10.53
C LYS A 58 5.80 9.58 9.95
N VAL A 59 4.50 9.38 10.13
CA VAL A 59 3.75 8.24 9.58
C VAL A 59 3.82 8.25 8.05
N ARG A 60 3.58 9.40 7.42
CA ARG A 60 3.66 9.55 5.96
C ARG A 60 5.05 9.16 5.44
N LYS A 61 6.10 9.69 6.02
CA LYS A 61 7.49 9.34 5.65
C LYS A 61 7.79 7.85 5.81
N ASN A 62 7.27 7.21 6.87
CA ASN A 62 7.43 5.78 7.07
C ASN A 62 6.71 4.97 5.98
N ILE A 63 5.48 5.35 5.62
CA ILE A 63 4.70 4.72 4.55
C ILE A 63 5.45 4.86 3.21
N GLU A 64 5.88 6.06 2.85
CA GLU A 64 6.62 6.32 1.60
C GLU A 64 7.90 5.47 1.54
N ARG A 65 8.69 5.45 2.61
CA ARG A 65 9.91 4.64 2.71
C ARG A 65 9.64 3.15 2.53
N MET A 66 8.57 2.62 3.15
CA MET A 66 8.23 1.20 3.05
C MET A 66 7.64 0.88 1.68
N THR A 67 6.82 1.76 1.11
CA THR A 67 6.30 1.63 -0.25
C THR A 67 7.45 1.57 -1.25
N GLN A 68 8.44 2.47 -1.13
CA GLN A 68 9.61 2.44 -2.00
C GLN A 68 10.37 1.10 -1.90
N LYS A 69 10.59 0.59 -0.69
CA LYS A 69 11.21 -0.73 -0.52
C LYS A 69 10.43 -1.87 -1.17
N TYR A 70 9.10 -1.82 -1.14
CA TYR A 70 8.25 -2.81 -1.81
C TYR A 70 8.35 -2.68 -3.33
N VAL A 71 8.33 -1.46 -3.87
CA VAL A 71 8.53 -1.18 -5.30
C VAL A 71 9.88 -1.71 -5.75
N ASP A 72 10.96 -1.33 -5.08
CA ASP A 72 12.33 -1.74 -5.43
C ASP A 72 12.47 -3.28 -5.44
N ARG A 73 11.84 -3.95 -4.48
CA ARG A 73 11.83 -5.42 -4.41
C ARG A 73 11.00 -6.05 -5.53
N ALA A 74 9.81 -5.47 -5.81
CA ALA A 74 8.89 -5.99 -6.82
C ALA A 74 9.44 -5.78 -8.24
N ASP A 75 10.14 -4.68 -8.47
CA ASP A 75 10.69 -4.31 -9.78
C ASP A 75 12.13 -4.79 -10.00
N LYS A 76 12.72 -5.42 -8.98
CA LYS A 76 14.06 -6.01 -9.11
C LYS A 76 14.11 -7.00 -10.28
N GLY A 77 14.95 -6.70 -11.27
CA GLY A 77 15.09 -7.51 -12.47
C GLY A 77 14.02 -7.28 -13.54
N ARG A 78 13.05 -6.39 -13.33
CA ARG A 78 12.10 -5.97 -14.37
C ARG A 78 12.67 -4.83 -15.20
N LYS A 79 12.44 -4.88 -16.51
CA LYS A 79 12.73 -3.76 -17.40
C LYS A 79 11.43 -3.00 -17.66
N GLN A 80 11.48 -1.69 -17.55
CA GLN A 80 10.34 -0.86 -17.96
C GLN A 80 10.27 -0.85 -19.48
N VAL A 81 9.18 -1.35 -20.03
CA VAL A 81 8.90 -1.36 -21.46
C VAL A 81 7.70 -0.44 -21.71
N LEU A 82 7.91 0.56 -22.56
CA LEU A 82 6.87 1.48 -22.98
C LEU A 82 6.58 1.26 -24.45
N PHE A 83 5.33 0.98 -24.78
CA PHE A 83 4.89 0.82 -26.17
C PHE A 83 4.40 2.15 -26.72
N LYS A 84 4.59 2.33 -28.03
CA LYS A 84 4.09 3.47 -28.81
C LYS A 84 2.88 3.03 -29.64
N THR A 85 2.07 3.98 -30.04
CA THR A 85 0.98 3.73 -31.02
C THR A 85 1.57 3.18 -32.29
N GLY A 86 1.03 2.05 -32.76
CA GLY A 86 1.51 1.31 -33.94
C GLY A 86 2.40 0.12 -33.64
N ASP A 87 2.93 -0.01 -32.40
CA ASP A 87 3.73 -1.17 -32.01
C ASP A 87 2.88 -2.45 -32.01
N LEU A 88 3.50 -3.57 -32.38
CA LEU A 88 2.87 -4.89 -32.32
C LEU A 88 3.17 -5.55 -30.99
N VAL A 89 2.13 -5.99 -30.30
CA VAL A 89 2.23 -6.59 -28.97
C VAL A 89 1.51 -7.92 -28.88
N TRP A 90 2.02 -8.80 -28.02
CA TRP A 90 1.37 -10.06 -27.68
C TRP A 90 0.66 -9.93 -26.35
N ILE A 91 -0.58 -10.41 -26.26
CA ILE A 91 -1.35 -10.44 -25.02
C ILE A 91 -1.08 -11.75 -24.29
N HIS A 92 -0.74 -11.65 -23.00
CA HIS A 92 -0.71 -12.82 -22.13
C HIS A 92 -2.10 -13.09 -21.55
N MET A 93 -2.73 -14.17 -22.00
CA MET A 93 -4.06 -14.57 -21.55
C MET A 93 -3.99 -15.31 -20.21
N ARG A 94 -4.47 -14.69 -19.15
CA ARG A 94 -4.69 -15.35 -17.85
C ARG A 94 -6.09 -15.98 -17.84
N LYS A 95 -6.20 -17.19 -17.28
CA LYS A 95 -7.46 -17.92 -17.20
C LYS A 95 -8.59 -17.12 -16.53
N GLU A 96 -8.23 -16.36 -15.49
CA GLU A 96 -9.16 -15.54 -14.71
C GLU A 96 -9.78 -14.39 -15.53
N ARG A 97 -9.05 -13.89 -16.53
CA ARG A 97 -9.51 -12.79 -17.38
C ARG A 97 -10.13 -13.26 -18.69
N PHE A 98 -9.71 -14.43 -19.17
CA PHE A 98 -10.15 -14.99 -20.46
C PHE A 98 -10.58 -16.45 -20.31
N PRO A 99 -11.67 -16.73 -19.53
CA PRO A 99 -12.09 -18.09 -19.24
C PRO A 99 -12.49 -18.86 -20.50
N ASP A 100 -13.11 -18.20 -21.48
CA ASP A 100 -13.55 -18.83 -22.71
C ASP A 100 -12.39 -19.15 -23.67
N LYS A 101 -11.40 -18.29 -23.75
CA LYS A 101 -10.23 -18.47 -24.61
C LYS A 101 -9.16 -19.39 -24.00
N ARG A 102 -9.21 -19.63 -22.69
CA ARG A 102 -8.24 -20.46 -21.98
C ARG A 102 -8.86 -21.48 -21.04
N LYS A 103 -9.55 -22.47 -21.61
CA LYS A 103 -10.25 -23.54 -20.87
C LYS A 103 -9.31 -24.61 -20.32
N SER A 104 -8.19 -24.88 -20.96
CA SER A 104 -7.25 -25.94 -20.58
C SER A 104 -5.80 -25.47 -20.49
N LYS A 105 -4.94 -26.29 -19.86
CA LYS A 105 -3.50 -26.04 -19.74
C LYS A 105 -2.76 -26.12 -21.08
N LEU A 106 -3.33 -26.84 -22.04
CA LEU A 106 -2.74 -27.07 -23.37
C LEU A 106 -3.03 -25.93 -24.37
N MET A 107 -3.96 -25.03 -24.03
CA MET A 107 -4.25 -23.88 -24.89
C MET A 107 -3.13 -22.84 -24.84
N PRO A 108 -2.92 -22.10 -25.97
CA PRO A 108 -1.92 -21.03 -26.03
C PRO A 108 -2.10 -20.03 -24.87
N ARG A 109 -0.97 -19.57 -24.32
CA ARG A 109 -0.97 -18.56 -23.25
C ARG A 109 -0.88 -17.13 -23.79
N GLY A 110 -0.57 -16.98 -25.06
CA GLY A 110 -0.46 -15.71 -25.76
C GLY A 110 -1.39 -15.67 -26.96
N ASP A 111 -1.85 -14.50 -27.30
CA ASP A 111 -2.60 -14.19 -28.49
C ASP A 111 -2.03 -12.92 -29.14
N GLY A 112 -2.01 -12.86 -30.48
CA GLY A 112 -1.44 -11.72 -31.20
C GLY A 112 -0.71 -12.11 -32.47
N PRO A 113 0.05 -11.20 -33.11
CA PRO A 113 0.30 -9.83 -32.63
C PRO A 113 -0.88 -8.89 -32.85
N PHE A 114 -1.13 -8.01 -31.87
CA PHE A 114 -2.11 -6.92 -31.96
C PHE A 114 -1.40 -5.58 -32.05
N ARG A 115 -2.01 -4.62 -32.76
CA ARG A 115 -1.44 -3.28 -32.89
C ARG A 115 -1.93 -2.39 -31.74
N VAL A 116 -1.00 -1.64 -31.13
CA VAL A 116 -1.35 -0.61 -30.14
C VAL A 116 -2.00 0.56 -30.87
N LEU A 117 -3.27 0.82 -30.56
CA LEU A 117 -4.04 1.93 -31.13
C LEU A 117 -3.82 3.23 -30.36
N GLU A 118 -3.84 3.15 -29.03
CA GLU A 118 -3.76 4.31 -28.16
C GLU A 118 -3.05 3.95 -26.85
N LYS A 119 -2.25 4.88 -26.34
CA LYS A 119 -1.64 4.78 -25.02
C LYS A 119 -2.48 5.57 -24.02
N ILE A 120 -3.14 4.88 -23.09
CA ILE A 120 -3.93 5.51 -22.01
C ILE A 120 -2.99 5.98 -20.91
N ASN A 121 -2.08 5.09 -20.46
CA ASN A 121 -1.00 5.41 -19.51
C ASN A 121 0.15 4.40 -19.67
N ASN A 122 1.18 4.48 -18.81
CA ASN A 122 2.35 3.60 -18.92
C ASN A 122 2.04 2.10 -18.74
N ASN A 123 0.89 1.77 -18.13
CA ASN A 123 0.49 0.40 -17.82
C ASN A 123 -0.80 -0.03 -18.53
N ALA A 124 -1.42 0.85 -19.32
CA ALA A 124 -2.67 0.56 -20.02
C ALA A 124 -2.65 1.09 -21.45
N TYR A 125 -2.97 0.21 -22.37
CA TYR A 125 -2.98 0.46 -23.81
C TYR A 125 -4.26 -0.08 -24.42
N LYS A 126 -4.81 0.64 -25.39
CA LYS A 126 -5.87 0.15 -26.25
C LYS A 126 -5.24 -0.55 -27.44
N ILE A 127 -5.66 -1.75 -27.70
CA ILE A 127 -5.18 -2.59 -28.81
C ILE A 127 -6.32 -2.92 -29.75
N ASP A 128 -5.97 -3.30 -30.96
CA ASP A 128 -6.91 -3.70 -32.02
C ASP A 128 -7.65 -4.99 -31.67
#